data_5d9f8c8478c72e5bd8ae53e872c8ba59
#
_entry.id   5d9f8c8478c72e5bd8ae53e872c8ba59
#
_cell.length_a   1.000
_cell.length_b   1.000
_cell.length_c   1.000
_cell.angle_alpha   90.00
_cell.angle_beta   90.00
_cell.angle_gamma   90.00
#
_symmetry.space_group_name_H-M   'P 1'
#
loop_
_entity.id
_entity.type
_entity.pdbx_description
1 polymer ?
#
loop_
_entity_poly.entity_id
_entity_poly.type
_entity_poly.pdbx_seq_one_letter_code
_entity_poly.pdbx_strand_id
1 'polypeptide(L)'
;MSKFEQSRRDFLRIAGKGVMGAAAISAIPSVMQPALAEGVEAPAWPWEWKQIDKQKVLERTYASFSTHGGCCAAVVAGIVEELAEVYGYPYNQINPRMFANGGGGYGRKTLCGSLGGACAVLGLFCEGKDAGALRNELYTWYEGHEFPQYQPVMESVYTVSNSIQCADSVGNWMAASGKEFSSPERAARCAGLSAEVAVKVVELLNVQYGFEAAPVVEEAAPAAPALAANERIGVGKGFEGEVKVKVTKDGDKITKIEVLEQKESMPQTAMDDIPARVIAAQSVEGIDVVAGSTVSSNALIEAIKDALSQVK
;
A
#
# COMPACT_ATOMS: atom_id res chain seq x y z
N MET A 1 -32.02 15.90 33.94
CA MET A 1 -31.14 15.98 32.80
C MET A 1 -31.57 14.87 31.83
N SER A 2 -32.38 15.17 30.84
CA SER A 2 -32.93 14.19 29.91
C SER A 2 -31.97 14.00 28.74
N LYS A 3 -31.58 12.76 28.49
CA LYS A 3 -30.79 12.34 27.30
C LYS A 3 -31.74 12.43 26.08
N PHE A 4 -31.40 13.24 25.11
CA PHE A 4 -32.01 13.21 23.79
C PHE A 4 -31.49 11.96 23.06
N GLU A 5 -32.25 10.90 23.07
CA GLU A 5 -32.09 9.80 22.08
C GLU A 5 -32.86 10.21 20.82
N GLN A 6 -32.18 10.82 19.88
CA GLN A 6 -32.74 11.00 18.54
C GLN A 6 -32.61 9.68 17.78
N SER A 7 -33.75 9.08 17.49
CA SER A 7 -33.84 7.82 16.74
C SER A 7 -33.62 8.09 15.24
N ARG A 8 -33.08 7.08 14.52
CA ARG A 8 -32.91 7.12 13.05
C ARG A 8 -34.25 7.45 12.32
N ARG A 9 -35.37 7.14 12.93
CA ARG A 9 -36.72 7.49 12.42
C ARG A 9 -37.00 8.99 12.47
N ASP A 10 -36.52 9.69 13.51
CA ASP A 10 -36.73 11.13 13.64
C ASP A 10 -35.86 11.90 12.65
N PHE A 11 -34.67 11.43 12.36
CA PHE A 11 -33.82 11.98 11.30
C PHE A 11 -34.49 11.88 9.92
N LEU A 12 -35.05 10.72 9.59
CA LEU A 12 -35.75 10.52 8.31
C LEU A 12 -37.03 11.32 8.19
N ARG A 13 -37.76 11.59 9.30
CA ARG A 13 -38.94 12.46 9.31
C ARG A 13 -38.59 13.93 9.09
N ILE A 14 -37.44 14.37 9.58
CA ILE A 14 -36.94 15.75 9.37
C ILE A 14 -36.48 15.90 7.91
N ALA A 15 -35.76 14.91 7.38
CA ALA A 15 -35.32 14.90 5.97
C ALA A 15 -36.52 14.86 4.99
N GLY A 16 -37.59 14.11 5.32
CA GLY A 16 -38.77 14.00 4.46
C GLY A 16 -39.66 15.24 4.43
N LYS A 17 -39.54 16.16 5.38
CA LYS A 17 -40.30 17.43 5.40
C LYS A 17 -39.59 18.58 4.67
N GLY A 18 -38.35 18.38 4.26
CA GLY A 18 -37.54 19.39 3.53
C GLY A 18 -37.84 19.54 2.04
N VAL A 19 -38.66 18.65 1.45
CA VAL A 19 -38.90 18.63 -0.02
C VAL A 19 -40.13 19.42 -0.48
N MET A 20 -40.90 19.98 0.42
CA MET A 20 -42.11 20.78 0.07
C MET A 20 -42.01 22.27 0.45
N GLY A 21 -40.84 22.88 0.30
CA GLY A 21 -40.61 24.29 0.63
C GLY A 21 -39.82 25.07 -0.40
N ALA A 22 -39.87 24.72 -1.67
CA ALA A 22 -39.14 25.44 -2.74
C ALA A 22 -39.80 26.78 -3.17
N ALA A 23 -40.74 27.34 -2.42
CA ALA A 23 -41.45 28.57 -2.81
C ALA A 23 -41.39 29.72 -1.80
N ALA A 24 -40.51 29.69 -0.80
CA ALA A 24 -40.44 30.77 0.21
C ALA A 24 -39.03 31.14 0.64
N ILE A 25 -38.08 31.17 -0.27
CA ILE A 25 -36.70 31.69 -0.02
C ILE A 25 -36.44 32.97 -0.85
N SER A 26 -37.37 33.92 -0.77
CA SER A 26 -37.18 35.24 -1.40
C SER A 26 -37.10 36.40 -0.40
N ALA A 27 -36.80 36.15 0.88
CA ALA A 27 -36.64 37.20 1.87
C ALA A 27 -35.62 36.86 2.97
N ILE A 28 -34.43 36.40 2.61
CA ILE A 28 -33.26 36.44 3.50
C ILE A 28 -32.41 37.62 3.04
N PRO A 29 -32.10 38.62 3.91
CA PRO A 29 -31.22 39.70 3.53
C PRO A 29 -29.84 39.13 3.11
N SER A 30 -29.26 39.73 2.08
CA SER A 30 -27.97 39.40 1.47
C SER A 30 -26.81 39.57 2.45
N VAL A 31 -26.70 38.72 3.43
CA VAL A 31 -25.58 38.68 4.34
C VAL A 31 -24.96 37.30 4.24
N MET A 32 -23.82 37.23 3.54
CA MET A 32 -22.94 36.09 3.37
C MET A 32 -23.50 34.94 2.50
N GLN A 33 -23.76 35.20 1.24
CA GLN A 33 -23.37 34.21 0.25
C GLN A 33 -21.84 34.15 0.30
N PRO A 34 -21.22 32.98 0.61
CA PRO A 34 -19.84 32.79 0.23
C PRO A 34 -19.82 33.08 -1.27
N ALA A 35 -19.00 34.03 -1.70
CA ALA A 35 -18.73 34.21 -3.11
C ALA A 35 -18.22 32.85 -3.61
N LEU A 36 -19.11 32.07 -4.22
CA LEU A 36 -18.70 30.99 -5.08
C LEU A 36 -17.82 31.70 -6.10
N ALA A 37 -16.52 31.44 -6.07
CA ALA A 37 -15.60 31.98 -7.03
C ALA A 37 -16.16 31.62 -8.40
N GLU A 38 -16.69 32.61 -9.10
CA GLU A 38 -17.22 32.40 -10.44
C GLU A 38 -16.08 31.85 -11.29
N GLY A 39 -16.24 30.62 -11.77
CA GLY A 39 -15.57 30.19 -12.96
C GLY A 39 -14.32 29.33 -12.83
N VAL A 40 -13.97 28.74 -11.68
CA VAL A 40 -12.95 27.68 -11.68
C VAL A 40 -13.64 26.33 -11.77
N GLU A 41 -13.64 25.75 -12.95
CA GLU A 41 -14.11 24.39 -13.17
C GLU A 41 -13.24 23.43 -12.36
N ALA A 42 -13.87 22.45 -11.70
CA ALA A 42 -13.12 21.42 -11.00
C ALA A 42 -12.23 20.66 -11.99
N PRO A 43 -10.95 20.40 -11.67
CA PRO A 43 -10.07 19.70 -12.59
C PRO A 43 -10.60 18.31 -12.87
N ALA A 44 -10.48 17.87 -14.13
CA ALA A 44 -10.78 16.49 -14.49
C ALA A 44 -9.89 15.54 -13.67
N TRP A 45 -10.47 14.44 -13.22
CA TRP A 45 -9.71 13.38 -12.55
C TRP A 45 -9.45 12.25 -13.56
N PRO A 46 -8.23 11.61 -13.53
CA PRO A 46 -7.06 11.88 -12.66
C PRO A 46 -6.43 13.26 -12.93
N TRP A 47 -5.82 13.84 -11.88
CA TRP A 47 -5.11 15.10 -12.05
C TRP A 47 -3.81 14.90 -12.84
N GLU A 48 -3.36 15.95 -13.51
CA GLU A 48 -2.09 15.93 -14.22
C GLU A 48 -0.92 15.81 -13.22
N TRP A 49 -0.04 14.80 -13.41
CA TRP A 49 1.20 14.74 -12.66
C TRP A 49 2.22 15.71 -13.22
N LYS A 50 2.94 16.40 -12.35
CA LYS A 50 4.02 17.31 -12.70
C LYS A 50 5.26 17.03 -11.88
N GLN A 51 6.42 17.18 -12.52
CA GLN A 51 7.70 16.90 -11.86
C GLN A 51 7.97 17.89 -10.72
N ILE A 52 8.41 17.37 -9.58
CA ILE A 52 8.79 18.12 -8.38
C ILE A 52 10.14 17.65 -7.85
N ASP A 53 10.76 18.48 -7.02
CA ASP A 53 12.05 18.21 -6.40
C ASP A 53 11.92 17.13 -5.31
N LYS A 54 12.57 15.98 -5.53
CA LYS A 54 12.55 14.85 -4.60
C LYS A 54 13.17 15.18 -3.24
N GLN A 55 14.21 16.02 -3.21
CA GLN A 55 14.86 16.42 -1.95
C GLN A 55 13.92 17.32 -1.12
N LYS A 56 13.21 18.24 -1.75
CA LYS A 56 12.21 19.05 -1.06
C LYS A 56 11.04 18.20 -0.54
N VAL A 57 10.58 17.24 -1.32
CA VAL A 57 9.56 16.27 -0.88
C VAL A 57 10.04 15.49 0.35
N LEU A 58 11.29 15.00 0.33
CA LEU A 58 11.90 14.28 1.46
C LEU A 58 11.87 15.12 2.74
N GLU A 59 12.42 16.33 2.67
CA GLU A 59 12.54 17.24 3.81
C GLU A 59 11.16 17.71 4.32
N ARG A 60 10.27 18.09 3.41
CA ARG A 60 8.90 18.52 3.72
C ARG A 60 8.11 17.40 4.38
N THR A 61 8.18 16.19 3.86
CA THR A 61 7.49 15.04 4.44
C THR A 61 7.97 14.77 5.87
N TYR A 62 9.28 14.77 6.08
CA TYR A 62 9.85 14.57 7.42
C TYR A 62 9.33 15.62 8.40
N ALA A 63 9.37 16.90 8.04
CA ALA A 63 8.90 18.01 8.86
C ALA A 63 7.38 17.94 9.12
N SER A 64 6.61 17.52 8.11
CA SER A 64 5.16 17.42 8.18
C SER A 64 4.65 16.32 9.12
N PHE A 65 5.48 15.34 9.44
CA PHE A 65 5.08 14.23 10.33
C PHE A 65 4.55 14.71 11.68
N SER A 66 5.22 15.68 12.28
CA SER A 66 4.81 16.24 13.58
C SER A 66 3.70 17.29 13.48
N THR A 67 3.63 18.01 12.37
CA THR A 67 2.74 19.17 12.19
C THR A 67 1.40 18.85 11.56
N HIS A 68 1.31 17.73 10.79
CA HIS A 68 0.11 17.34 10.06
C HIS A 68 -0.64 16.14 10.64
N GLY A 69 -0.11 15.53 11.72
CA GLY A 69 -0.82 14.44 12.41
C GLY A 69 -0.36 13.03 12.02
N GLY A 70 0.93 12.86 11.71
CA GLY A 70 1.57 11.56 11.56
C GLY A 70 1.80 11.13 10.11
N CYS A 71 2.17 9.87 9.95
CA CYS A 71 2.74 9.30 8.75
C CYS A 71 1.88 9.44 7.48
N CYS A 72 0.58 9.19 7.58
CA CYS A 72 -0.32 9.26 6.42
C CYS A 72 -0.44 10.69 5.88
N ALA A 73 -0.74 11.64 6.76
CA ALA A 73 -0.84 13.05 6.41
C ALA A 73 0.51 13.63 5.93
N ALA A 74 1.62 13.17 6.52
CA ALA A 74 2.96 13.64 6.14
C ALA A 74 3.32 13.29 4.70
N VAL A 75 3.04 12.06 4.25
CA VAL A 75 3.28 11.65 2.85
C VAL A 75 2.46 12.50 1.88
N VAL A 76 1.18 12.70 2.18
CA VAL A 76 0.32 13.56 1.35
C VAL A 76 0.84 15.00 1.34
N ALA A 77 1.21 15.55 2.52
CA ALA A 77 1.72 16.91 2.64
C ALA A 77 3.01 17.12 1.83
N GLY A 78 3.97 16.21 1.96
CA GLY A 78 5.24 16.32 1.27
C GLY A 78 5.10 16.47 -0.24
N ILE A 79 4.18 15.73 -0.84
CA ILE A 79 3.97 15.72 -2.29
C ILE A 79 3.02 16.83 -2.71
N VAL A 80 1.85 16.92 -2.09
CA VAL A 80 0.79 17.81 -2.54
C VAL A 80 1.12 19.28 -2.26
N GLU A 81 1.75 19.59 -1.13
CA GLU A 81 2.17 20.96 -0.82
C GLU A 81 3.36 21.42 -1.68
N GLU A 82 4.28 20.49 -2.06
CA GLU A 82 5.34 20.84 -3.02
C GLU A 82 4.75 21.13 -4.40
N LEU A 83 3.80 20.33 -4.89
CA LEU A 83 3.07 20.60 -6.11
C LEU A 83 2.30 21.92 -6.02
N ALA A 84 1.66 22.20 -4.90
CA ALA A 84 0.91 23.42 -4.67
C ALA A 84 1.80 24.68 -4.65
N GLU A 85 3.00 24.58 -4.06
CA GLU A 85 3.98 25.66 -4.02
C GLU A 85 4.50 26.00 -5.41
N VAL A 86 4.78 24.98 -6.25
CA VAL A 86 5.37 25.18 -7.58
C VAL A 86 4.31 25.52 -8.63
N TYR A 87 3.15 24.87 -8.59
CA TYR A 87 2.16 24.91 -9.67
C TYR A 87 0.80 25.51 -9.28
N GLY A 88 0.54 25.71 -7.98
CA GLY A 88 -0.70 26.30 -7.49
C GLY A 88 -1.91 25.37 -7.64
N TYR A 89 -2.95 25.86 -8.32
CA TYR A 89 -4.16 25.09 -8.59
C TYR A 89 -3.91 23.96 -9.59
N PRO A 90 -4.49 22.76 -9.41
CA PRO A 90 -5.46 22.37 -8.39
C PRO A 90 -4.85 21.84 -7.08
N TYR A 91 -3.54 21.67 -6.99
CA TYR A 91 -2.86 20.95 -5.91
C TYR A 91 -3.06 21.62 -4.53
N ASN A 92 -3.27 22.94 -4.51
CA ASN A 92 -3.59 23.70 -3.30
C ASN A 92 -5.02 23.51 -2.76
N GLN A 93 -5.82 22.63 -3.38
CA GLN A 93 -7.19 22.35 -2.94
C GLN A 93 -7.28 21.19 -1.92
N ILE A 94 -6.19 20.48 -1.69
CA ILE A 94 -6.13 19.38 -0.73
C ILE A 94 -5.50 19.86 0.57
N ASN A 95 -6.21 19.68 1.68
CA ASN A 95 -5.63 19.86 3.00
C ASN A 95 -5.09 18.50 3.50
N PRO A 96 -3.75 18.32 3.61
CA PRO A 96 -3.18 17.03 3.99
C PRO A 96 -3.62 16.53 5.37
N ARG A 97 -4.03 17.41 6.28
CA ARG A 97 -4.55 17.02 7.60
C ARG A 97 -5.81 16.17 7.56
N MET A 98 -6.53 16.15 6.42
CA MET A 98 -7.66 15.24 6.21
C MET A 98 -7.24 13.75 6.35
N PHE A 99 -5.96 13.45 6.17
CA PHE A 99 -5.39 12.10 6.22
C PHE A 99 -4.77 11.75 7.58
N ALA A 100 -4.87 12.62 8.58
CA ALA A 100 -4.29 12.40 9.90
C ALA A 100 -4.81 11.13 10.60
N ASN A 101 -6.07 10.74 10.35
CA ASN A 101 -6.67 9.53 10.88
C ASN A 101 -6.01 8.22 10.39
N GLY A 102 -5.22 8.28 9.32
CA GLY A 102 -4.42 7.14 8.84
C GLY A 102 -3.15 6.87 9.68
N GLY A 103 -2.80 7.79 10.62
CA GLY A 103 -1.65 7.62 11.49
C GLY A 103 -1.72 6.36 12.36
N GLY A 104 -0.57 5.73 12.63
CA GLY A 104 -0.49 4.53 13.46
C GLY A 104 -1.24 3.33 12.90
N GLY A 105 -1.28 3.17 11.57
CA GLY A 105 -2.03 2.11 10.89
C GLY A 105 -3.53 2.23 11.21
N TYR A 106 -4.07 3.42 10.94
CA TYR A 106 -5.47 3.77 11.20
C TYR A 106 -5.89 3.55 12.66
N GLY A 107 -4.96 3.79 13.60
CA GLY A 107 -5.16 3.56 15.03
C GLY A 107 -5.28 2.10 15.43
N ARG A 108 -5.07 1.16 14.53
CA ARG A 108 -5.17 -0.30 14.74
C ARG A 108 -3.90 -1.06 14.40
N LYS A 109 -2.82 -0.35 14.05
CA LYS A 109 -1.54 -0.92 13.62
C LYS A 109 -1.65 -1.82 12.37
N THR A 110 -2.69 -1.64 11.55
CA THR A 110 -2.90 -2.33 10.27
C THR A 110 -1.98 -1.75 9.18
N LEU A 111 -2.47 -1.49 7.98
CA LEU A 111 -1.67 -0.90 6.90
C LEU A 111 -0.84 0.29 7.42
N CYS A 112 0.46 0.33 7.10
CA CYS A 112 1.31 1.47 7.46
C CYS A 112 0.68 2.78 6.94
N GLY A 113 0.57 3.78 7.83
CA GLY A 113 -0.05 5.05 7.45
C GLY A 113 0.68 5.76 6.32
N SER A 114 2.01 5.60 6.21
CA SER A 114 2.77 6.14 5.08
C SER A 114 2.31 5.53 3.75
N LEU A 115 2.07 4.23 3.72
CA LEU A 115 1.50 3.55 2.55
C LEU A 115 0.06 4.00 2.28
N GLY A 116 -0.75 4.22 3.33
CA GLY A 116 -2.09 4.76 3.16
C GLY A 116 -2.10 6.15 2.51
N GLY A 117 -1.21 7.04 2.94
CA GLY A 117 -1.01 8.36 2.32
C GLY A 117 -0.50 8.26 0.88
N ALA A 118 0.45 7.36 0.64
CA ALA A 118 0.98 7.07 -0.68
C ALA A 118 -0.10 6.57 -1.65
N CYS A 119 -0.94 5.62 -1.22
CA CYS A 119 -2.07 5.14 -2.02
C CYS A 119 -3.07 6.25 -2.36
N ALA A 120 -3.32 7.19 -1.43
CA ALA A 120 -4.18 8.33 -1.69
C ALA A 120 -3.59 9.25 -2.77
N VAL A 121 -2.27 9.49 -2.72
CA VAL A 121 -1.56 10.28 -3.76
C VAL A 121 -1.56 9.55 -5.10
N LEU A 122 -1.24 8.25 -5.14
CA LEU A 122 -1.31 7.48 -6.38
C LEU A 122 -2.71 7.54 -7.00
N GLY A 123 -3.77 7.40 -6.18
CA GLY A 123 -5.15 7.51 -6.65
C GLY A 123 -5.57 8.91 -7.10
N LEU A 124 -4.82 9.97 -6.75
CA LEU A 124 -5.08 11.31 -7.25
C LEU A 124 -4.63 11.48 -8.71
N PHE A 125 -3.56 10.79 -9.09
CA PHE A 125 -2.91 10.93 -10.40
C PHE A 125 -3.15 9.75 -11.34
N CYS A 126 -3.49 8.56 -10.83
CA CYS A 126 -3.68 7.36 -11.63
C CYS A 126 -5.01 6.69 -11.32
N GLU A 127 -5.54 5.96 -12.30
CA GLU A 127 -6.77 5.17 -12.12
C GLU A 127 -6.59 3.71 -12.55
N GLY A 128 -7.54 2.87 -12.14
CA GLY A 128 -7.69 1.50 -12.60
C GLY A 128 -6.45 0.64 -12.41
N LYS A 129 -5.98 0.02 -13.48
CA LYS A 129 -4.85 -0.90 -13.48
C LYS A 129 -3.53 -0.22 -13.16
N ASP A 130 -3.34 1.00 -13.60
CA ASP A 130 -2.09 1.74 -13.40
C ASP A 130 -1.89 2.07 -11.92
N ALA A 131 -2.92 2.60 -11.26
CA ALA A 131 -2.89 2.83 -9.82
C ALA A 131 -2.63 1.53 -9.04
N GLY A 132 -3.21 0.41 -9.48
CA GLY A 132 -3.00 -0.91 -8.88
C GLY A 132 -1.56 -1.40 -9.03
N ALA A 133 -0.98 -1.25 -10.20
CA ALA A 133 0.39 -1.66 -10.50
C ALA A 133 1.41 -0.87 -9.65
N LEU A 134 1.30 0.46 -9.63
CA LEU A 134 2.19 1.32 -8.85
C LEU A 134 2.07 1.05 -7.34
N ARG A 135 0.84 0.82 -6.84
CA ARG A 135 0.63 0.43 -5.44
C ARG A 135 1.35 -0.87 -5.10
N ASN A 136 1.23 -1.90 -5.96
CA ASN A 136 1.86 -3.19 -5.72
C ASN A 136 3.39 -3.07 -5.76
N GLU A 137 3.96 -2.30 -6.71
CA GLU A 137 5.39 -2.01 -6.75
C GLU A 137 5.86 -1.29 -5.47
N LEU A 138 5.11 -0.29 -5.01
CA LEU A 138 5.40 0.42 -3.76
C LEU A 138 5.39 -0.53 -2.56
N TYR A 139 4.44 -1.46 -2.48
CA TYR A 139 4.34 -2.41 -1.37
C TYR A 139 5.52 -3.37 -1.37
N THR A 140 5.88 -3.95 -2.53
CA THR A 140 7.05 -4.83 -2.67
C THR A 140 8.34 -4.11 -2.28
N TRP A 141 8.53 -2.88 -2.74
CA TRP A 141 9.67 -2.07 -2.33
C TRP A 141 9.69 -1.81 -0.82
N TYR A 142 8.55 -1.44 -0.23
CA TYR A 142 8.43 -1.14 1.20
C TYR A 142 8.76 -2.35 2.07
N GLU A 143 8.33 -3.53 1.69
CA GLU A 143 8.57 -4.77 2.45
C GLU A 143 10.06 -5.12 2.54
N GLY A 144 10.82 -4.86 1.47
CA GLY A 144 12.24 -5.19 1.40
C GLY A 144 13.20 -4.05 1.74
N HIS A 145 12.73 -2.82 1.86
CA HIS A 145 13.59 -1.66 2.08
C HIS A 145 14.00 -1.51 3.55
N GLU A 146 15.27 -1.19 3.79
CA GLU A 146 15.78 -0.87 5.13
C GLU A 146 15.41 0.57 5.51
N PHE A 147 14.58 0.74 6.53
CA PHE A 147 14.16 2.03 7.04
C PHE A 147 14.76 2.38 8.40
N PRO A 148 14.96 3.68 8.70
CA PRO A 148 15.01 4.80 7.77
C PRO A 148 16.44 5.05 7.28
N GLN A 149 16.64 5.28 5.98
CA GLN A 149 17.90 5.76 5.43
C GLN A 149 18.05 7.27 5.67
N TYR A 150 16.95 8.00 5.63
CA TYR A 150 16.92 9.43 5.94
C TYR A 150 16.53 9.69 7.39
N GLN A 151 17.50 10.14 8.19
CA GLN A 151 17.30 10.45 9.61
C GLN A 151 18.17 11.64 10.06
N PRO A 152 17.65 12.89 9.98
CA PRO A 152 18.47 14.08 10.25
C PRO A 152 18.65 14.40 11.73
N VAL A 153 17.91 13.77 12.65
CA VAL A 153 17.86 14.21 14.06
C VAL A 153 18.43 13.21 15.07
N MET A 154 18.71 11.98 14.64
CA MET A 154 19.27 10.95 15.51
C MET A 154 20.06 9.92 14.73
N GLU A 155 20.83 9.07 15.40
CA GLU A 155 21.44 7.91 14.79
C GLU A 155 20.36 6.89 14.37
N SER A 156 20.48 6.37 13.15
CA SER A 156 19.51 5.44 12.59
C SER A 156 19.72 4.02 13.09
N VAL A 157 18.62 3.37 13.46
CA VAL A 157 18.53 1.91 13.60
C VAL A 157 17.75 1.40 12.38
N TYR A 158 18.44 0.71 11.49
CA TYR A 158 17.88 0.24 10.23
C TYR A 158 17.14 -1.09 10.43
N THR A 159 15.96 -1.19 9.87
CA THR A 159 15.18 -2.44 9.90
C THR A 159 14.35 -2.60 8.65
N VAL A 160 14.23 -3.84 8.17
CA VAL A 160 13.33 -4.23 7.09
C VAL A 160 11.96 -4.56 7.70
N SER A 161 10.91 -4.08 7.07
CA SER A 161 9.54 -4.32 7.56
C SER A 161 9.09 -5.77 7.36
N ASN A 162 9.42 -6.38 6.23
CA ASN A 162 8.94 -7.68 5.73
C ASN A 162 7.41 -7.78 5.66
N SER A 163 6.72 -6.65 5.70
CA SER A 163 5.26 -6.55 5.75
C SER A 163 4.81 -5.12 5.51
N ILE A 164 3.62 -4.95 4.95
CA ILE A 164 2.97 -3.63 4.81
C ILE A 164 2.31 -3.15 6.11
N GLN A 165 2.30 -3.98 7.15
CA GLN A 165 1.61 -3.69 8.40
C GLN A 165 2.43 -2.75 9.30
N CYS A 166 1.75 -1.77 9.89
CA CYS A 166 2.34 -0.88 10.87
C CYS A 166 2.86 -1.65 12.10
N ALA A 167 2.15 -2.71 12.50
CA ALA A 167 2.55 -3.55 13.65
C ALA A 167 3.94 -4.14 13.44
N ASP A 168 4.17 -4.75 12.28
CA ASP A 168 5.43 -5.44 11.97
C ASP A 168 6.57 -4.45 11.77
N SER A 169 6.35 -3.40 10.95
CA SER A 169 7.34 -2.36 10.70
C SER A 169 7.84 -1.68 11.97
N VAL A 170 6.92 -1.32 12.88
CA VAL A 170 7.27 -0.70 14.17
C VAL A 170 7.80 -1.74 15.14
N GLY A 171 7.21 -2.95 15.16
CA GLY A 171 7.63 -4.05 16.03
C GLY A 171 9.09 -4.46 15.78
N ASN A 172 9.46 -4.67 14.52
CA ASN A 172 10.85 -5.00 14.13
C ASN A 172 11.83 -3.93 14.59
N TRP A 173 11.46 -2.65 14.39
CA TRP A 173 12.31 -1.55 14.84
C TRP A 173 12.40 -1.46 16.38
N MET A 174 11.30 -1.65 17.10
CA MET A 174 11.29 -1.66 18.57
C MET A 174 12.17 -2.77 19.12
N ALA A 175 12.12 -3.96 18.51
CA ALA A 175 12.97 -5.09 18.88
C ALA A 175 14.47 -4.80 18.66
N ALA A 176 14.81 -4.16 17.54
CA ALA A 176 16.19 -3.82 17.20
C ALA A 176 16.73 -2.64 18.04
N SER A 177 15.91 -1.63 18.29
CA SER A 177 16.32 -0.39 18.97
C SER A 177 16.23 -0.45 20.49
N GLY A 178 15.44 -1.37 21.04
CA GLY A 178 15.10 -1.41 22.47
C GLY A 178 14.20 -0.26 22.94
N LYS A 179 13.62 0.52 22.00
CA LYS A 179 12.79 1.69 22.32
C LYS A 179 11.30 1.32 22.34
N GLU A 180 10.53 2.09 23.09
CA GLU A 180 9.09 1.90 23.21
C GLU A 180 8.31 2.58 22.09
N PHE A 181 7.06 2.12 21.87
CA PHE A 181 6.14 2.68 20.88
C PHE A 181 5.88 4.18 21.07
N SER A 182 5.81 4.65 22.31
CA SER A 182 5.55 6.06 22.68
C SER A 182 6.78 6.96 22.60
N SER A 183 7.96 6.40 22.32
CA SER A 183 9.21 7.16 22.33
C SER A 183 9.30 8.19 21.20
N PRO A 184 9.97 9.35 21.43
CA PRO A 184 10.23 10.33 20.38
C PRO A 184 11.10 9.76 19.25
N GLU A 185 11.99 8.81 19.56
CA GLU A 185 12.83 8.14 18.56
C GLU A 185 11.99 7.31 17.59
N ARG A 186 10.94 6.62 18.09
CA ARG A 186 10.01 5.93 17.21
C ARG A 186 9.27 6.93 16.29
N ALA A 187 8.90 8.10 16.80
CA ALA A 187 8.28 9.14 16.00
C ALA A 187 9.23 9.64 14.89
N ALA A 188 10.49 9.93 15.25
CA ALA A 188 11.52 10.33 14.31
C ALA A 188 11.80 9.25 13.25
N ARG A 189 11.89 7.96 13.66
CA ARG A 189 12.01 6.83 12.73
C ARG A 189 10.85 6.78 11.73
N CYS A 190 9.63 6.94 12.21
CA CYS A 190 8.46 6.92 11.32
C CYS A 190 8.41 8.17 10.41
N ALA A 191 8.94 9.31 10.83
CA ALA A 191 9.08 10.49 9.99
C ALA A 191 10.05 10.24 8.83
N GLY A 192 11.22 9.64 9.09
CA GLY A 192 12.19 9.24 8.06
C GLY A 192 11.59 8.26 7.06
N LEU A 193 10.98 7.17 7.55
CA LEU A 193 10.28 6.20 6.72
C LEU A 193 9.20 6.88 5.84
N SER A 194 8.42 7.80 6.40
CA SER A 194 7.39 8.51 5.63
C SER A 194 8.00 9.36 4.51
N ALA A 195 9.13 10.00 4.79
CA ALA A 195 9.86 10.82 3.82
C ALA A 195 10.34 9.99 2.62
N GLU A 196 10.90 8.81 2.90
CA GLU A 196 11.37 7.88 1.86
C GLU A 196 10.21 7.30 1.04
N VAL A 197 9.10 6.95 1.70
CA VAL A 197 7.87 6.51 1.01
C VAL A 197 7.35 7.60 0.07
N ALA A 198 7.37 8.87 0.49
CA ALA A 198 6.94 9.98 -0.37
C ALA A 198 7.84 10.15 -1.58
N VAL A 199 9.17 10.04 -1.41
CA VAL A 199 10.12 10.08 -2.53
C VAL A 199 9.89 8.91 -3.49
N LYS A 200 9.67 7.69 -2.97
CA LYS A 200 9.37 6.53 -3.82
C LYS A 200 8.10 6.72 -4.64
N VAL A 201 7.06 7.34 -4.08
CA VAL A 201 5.84 7.70 -4.85
C VAL A 201 6.16 8.67 -5.99
N VAL A 202 6.99 9.69 -5.74
CA VAL A 202 7.43 10.64 -6.77
C VAL A 202 8.18 9.92 -7.89
N GLU A 203 9.09 9.00 -7.55
CA GLU A 203 9.83 8.19 -8.51
C GLU A 203 8.90 7.35 -9.38
N LEU A 204 7.95 6.65 -8.75
CA LEU A 204 6.96 5.84 -9.46
C LEU A 204 6.11 6.66 -10.44
N LEU A 205 5.64 7.83 -9.99
CA LEU A 205 4.87 8.73 -10.84
C LEU A 205 5.72 9.35 -11.96
N ASN A 206 6.98 9.71 -11.67
CA ASN A 206 7.89 10.22 -12.70
C ASN A 206 8.15 9.17 -13.80
N VAL A 207 8.32 7.91 -13.44
CA VAL A 207 8.45 6.81 -14.40
C VAL A 207 7.17 6.61 -15.18
N GLN A 208 6.02 6.56 -14.51
CA GLN A 208 4.71 6.37 -15.13
C GLN A 208 4.40 7.45 -16.17
N TYR A 209 4.80 8.69 -15.90
CA TYR A 209 4.54 9.84 -16.77
C TYR A 209 5.73 10.22 -17.67
N GLY A 210 6.78 9.40 -17.69
CA GLY A 210 7.92 9.55 -18.60
C GLY A 210 8.89 10.69 -18.26
N PHE A 211 8.88 11.21 -17.03
CA PHE A 211 9.86 12.19 -16.54
C PHE A 211 11.19 11.56 -16.14
N GLU A 212 11.17 10.28 -15.74
CA GLU A 212 12.35 9.49 -15.43
C GLU A 212 12.30 8.15 -16.19
N ALA A 213 13.45 7.63 -16.56
CA ALA A 213 13.52 6.28 -17.08
C ALA A 213 13.18 5.28 -15.97
N ALA A 214 12.45 4.23 -16.31
CA ALA A 214 12.31 3.11 -15.39
C ALA A 214 13.71 2.69 -14.93
N PRO A 215 13.93 2.44 -13.62
CA PRO A 215 15.19 1.88 -13.18
C PRO A 215 15.46 0.67 -14.09
N VAL A 216 16.61 0.66 -14.75
CA VAL A 216 17.09 -0.55 -15.39
C VAL A 216 17.24 -1.51 -14.22
N VAL A 217 16.20 -2.27 -13.95
CA VAL A 217 16.35 -3.50 -13.20
C VAL A 217 17.22 -4.28 -14.18
N GLU A 218 18.54 -4.20 -14.01
CA GLU A 218 19.36 -5.31 -14.37
C GLU A 218 18.70 -6.44 -13.58
N GLU A 219 17.83 -7.18 -14.28
CA GLU A 219 17.33 -8.44 -13.80
C GLU A 219 18.62 -9.23 -13.57
N ALA A 220 19.18 -9.03 -12.38
CA ALA A 220 19.96 -10.08 -11.78
C ALA A 220 18.92 -11.21 -11.75
N ALA A 221 18.88 -11.93 -12.85
CA ALA A 221 18.23 -13.23 -12.90
C ALA A 221 18.71 -13.85 -11.60
N PRO A 222 17.81 -14.10 -10.62
CA PRO A 222 18.23 -14.73 -9.39
C PRO A 222 19.02 -15.91 -9.93
N ALA A 223 20.32 -15.94 -9.63
CA ALA A 223 21.18 -17.04 -10.07
C ALA A 223 20.39 -18.24 -9.60
N ALA A 224 19.80 -18.96 -10.56
CA ALA A 224 18.82 -19.98 -10.25
C ALA A 224 19.52 -20.83 -9.21
N PRO A 225 19.06 -20.88 -7.95
CA PRO A 225 19.81 -21.52 -6.89
C PRO A 225 20.14 -22.88 -7.43
N ALA A 226 21.42 -23.23 -7.47
CA ALA A 226 21.86 -24.47 -8.07
C ALA A 226 21.01 -25.57 -7.43
N LEU A 227 20.03 -26.08 -8.18
CA LEU A 227 19.06 -27.03 -7.66
C LEU A 227 19.83 -28.26 -7.21
N ALA A 228 19.59 -28.68 -5.98
CA ALA A 228 20.10 -29.95 -5.53
C ALA A 228 19.53 -31.07 -6.42
N ALA A 229 20.21 -32.23 -6.46
CA ALA A 229 19.79 -33.33 -7.32
C ALA A 229 18.33 -33.78 -7.07
N ASN A 230 17.84 -33.54 -5.88
CA ASN A 230 16.49 -33.88 -5.40
C ASN A 230 15.51 -32.71 -5.40
N GLU A 231 15.84 -31.58 -6.00
CA GLU A 231 14.99 -30.40 -6.12
C GLU A 231 14.59 -30.16 -7.59
N ARG A 232 13.36 -29.73 -7.78
CA ARG A 232 12.82 -29.32 -9.10
C ARG A 232 11.96 -28.08 -8.97
N ILE A 233 12.00 -27.25 -10.01
CA ILE A 233 11.12 -26.09 -10.14
C ILE A 233 10.02 -26.44 -11.13
N GLY A 234 8.79 -26.16 -10.74
CA GLY A 234 7.63 -26.25 -11.62
C GLY A 234 6.92 -24.92 -11.71
N VAL A 235 6.19 -24.74 -12.82
CA VAL A 235 5.47 -23.53 -13.17
C VAL A 235 4.01 -23.83 -13.40
N GLY A 236 3.14 -22.99 -12.82
CA GLY A 236 1.69 -23.05 -13.04
C GLY A 236 1.16 -21.68 -13.43
N LYS A 237 0.05 -21.66 -14.16
CA LYS A 237 -0.55 -20.41 -14.65
C LYS A 237 -1.62 -19.91 -13.71
N GLY A 238 -1.35 -18.79 -13.03
CA GLY A 238 -2.28 -18.10 -12.14
C GLY A 238 -3.17 -17.07 -12.86
N PHE A 239 -3.88 -16.28 -12.05
CA PHE A 239 -4.77 -15.23 -12.55
C PHE A 239 -3.97 -13.98 -12.97
N GLU A 240 -3.00 -13.56 -12.16
CA GLU A 240 -2.19 -12.35 -12.40
C GLU A 240 -0.79 -12.67 -12.96
N GLY A 241 -0.43 -13.95 -13.09
CA GLY A 241 0.86 -14.34 -13.64
C GLY A 241 1.21 -15.80 -13.42
N GLU A 242 2.49 -16.12 -13.62
CA GLU A 242 3.02 -17.46 -13.33
C GLU A 242 3.24 -17.63 -11.83
N VAL A 243 2.98 -18.83 -11.34
CA VAL A 243 3.34 -19.28 -10.00
C VAL A 243 4.47 -20.28 -10.15
N LYS A 244 5.62 -20.04 -9.51
CA LYS A 244 6.78 -20.93 -9.52
C LYS A 244 6.98 -21.54 -8.16
N VAL A 245 7.13 -22.84 -8.10
CA VAL A 245 7.39 -23.58 -6.87
C VAL A 245 8.64 -24.44 -7.00
N LYS A 246 9.35 -24.60 -5.89
CA LYS A 246 10.42 -25.56 -5.74
C LYS A 246 9.94 -26.74 -4.91
N VAL A 247 10.01 -27.93 -5.45
CA VAL A 247 9.68 -29.18 -4.76
C VAL A 247 10.95 -29.93 -4.44
N THR A 248 11.13 -30.32 -3.19
CA THR A 248 12.22 -31.16 -2.68
C THR A 248 11.69 -32.53 -2.34
N LYS A 249 12.34 -33.59 -2.85
CA LYS A 249 12.03 -34.99 -2.52
C LYS A 249 13.20 -35.66 -1.80
N ASP A 250 12.88 -36.59 -0.92
CA ASP A 250 13.83 -37.54 -0.36
C ASP A 250 13.38 -38.96 -0.75
N GLY A 251 14.03 -39.53 -1.75
CA GLY A 251 13.52 -40.70 -2.46
C GLY A 251 12.15 -40.40 -3.10
N ASP A 252 11.16 -41.19 -2.77
CA ASP A 252 9.79 -40.99 -3.25
C ASP A 252 8.98 -39.99 -2.44
N LYS A 253 9.50 -39.53 -1.29
CA LYS A 253 8.76 -38.69 -0.35
C LYS A 253 8.94 -37.22 -0.67
N ILE A 254 7.84 -36.47 -0.77
CA ILE A 254 7.84 -35.00 -0.84
C ILE A 254 8.12 -34.46 0.56
N THR A 255 9.26 -33.77 0.73
CA THR A 255 9.69 -33.26 2.04
C THR A 255 9.49 -31.76 2.18
N LYS A 256 9.53 -31.00 1.07
CA LYS A 256 9.36 -29.56 1.09
C LYS A 256 8.78 -29.04 -0.22
N ILE A 257 7.92 -28.03 -0.13
CA ILE A 257 7.43 -27.26 -1.27
C ILE A 257 7.56 -25.77 -0.88
N GLU A 258 8.31 -25.02 -1.68
CA GLU A 258 8.53 -23.58 -1.49
C GLU A 258 7.95 -22.81 -2.68
N VAL A 259 7.13 -21.80 -2.42
CA VAL A 259 6.68 -20.87 -3.45
C VAL A 259 7.81 -19.86 -3.69
N LEU A 260 8.39 -19.89 -4.88
CA LEU A 260 9.52 -19.03 -5.25
C LEU A 260 9.07 -17.70 -5.85
N GLU A 261 8.01 -17.75 -6.65
CA GLU A 261 7.47 -16.58 -7.35
C GLU A 261 5.97 -16.72 -7.51
N GLN A 262 5.25 -15.64 -7.22
CA GLN A 262 3.82 -15.54 -7.49
C GLN A 262 3.42 -14.04 -7.57
N LYS A 263 2.41 -13.73 -8.35
CA LYS A 263 1.85 -12.38 -8.51
C LYS A 263 0.37 -12.32 -8.11
N GLU A 264 -0.13 -13.38 -7.49
CA GLU A 264 -1.53 -13.50 -7.11
C GLU A 264 -1.89 -12.54 -5.97
N SER A 265 -2.92 -11.72 -6.15
CA SER A 265 -3.33 -10.70 -5.17
C SER A 265 -4.31 -11.21 -4.12
N MET A 266 -4.91 -12.40 -4.29
CA MET A 266 -6.00 -12.91 -3.41
C MET A 266 -5.99 -14.42 -3.24
N PRO A 267 -6.49 -14.91 -2.09
CA PRO A 267 -5.92 -14.70 -0.75
C PRO A 267 -4.64 -15.52 -0.59
N GLN A 268 -3.70 -14.97 0.12
CA GLN A 268 -2.36 -15.55 0.38
C GLN A 268 -2.41 -16.92 1.07
N THR A 269 -3.53 -17.28 1.74
CA THR A 269 -3.68 -18.58 2.43
C THR A 269 -3.52 -19.78 1.50
N ALA A 270 -3.84 -19.67 0.22
CA ALA A 270 -3.62 -20.77 -0.73
C ALA A 270 -2.14 -21.12 -0.90
N MET A 271 -1.24 -20.11 -0.77
CA MET A 271 0.21 -20.27 -0.94
C MET A 271 0.84 -21.12 0.17
N ASP A 272 0.24 -21.12 1.35
CA ASP A 272 0.67 -21.93 2.48
C ASP A 272 -0.12 -23.24 2.58
N ASP A 273 -1.44 -23.18 2.38
CA ASP A 273 -2.34 -24.33 2.59
C ASP A 273 -2.15 -25.43 1.55
N ILE A 274 -2.01 -25.08 0.25
CA ILE A 274 -1.86 -26.09 -0.80
C ILE A 274 -0.55 -26.87 -0.67
N PRO A 275 0.63 -26.25 -0.49
CA PRO A 275 1.87 -26.96 -0.20
C PRO A 275 1.76 -27.89 1.01
N ALA A 276 1.17 -27.41 2.11
CA ALA A 276 1.01 -28.21 3.33
C ALA A 276 0.13 -29.44 3.10
N ARG A 277 -0.99 -29.31 2.38
CA ARG A 277 -1.89 -30.43 2.04
C ARG A 277 -1.20 -31.46 1.15
N VAL A 278 -0.45 -31.02 0.12
CA VAL A 278 0.30 -31.91 -0.76
C VAL A 278 1.38 -32.69 -0.01
N ILE A 279 2.12 -32.04 0.88
CA ILE A 279 3.13 -32.71 1.72
C ILE A 279 2.45 -33.74 2.65
N ALA A 280 1.33 -33.39 3.27
CA ALA A 280 0.59 -34.31 4.15
C ALA A 280 0.01 -35.52 3.39
N ALA A 281 -0.53 -35.28 2.20
CA ALA A 281 -1.10 -36.33 1.34
C ALA A 281 -0.03 -37.13 0.58
N GLN A 282 1.19 -36.62 0.46
CA GLN A 282 2.24 -37.18 -0.39
C GLN A 282 1.80 -37.35 -1.86
N SER A 283 0.82 -36.56 -2.27
CA SER A 283 0.18 -36.58 -3.60
C SER A 283 -0.38 -35.21 -3.92
N VAL A 284 -0.36 -34.85 -5.18
CA VAL A 284 -1.02 -33.65 -5.71
C VAL A 284 -2.45 -33.97 -6.23
N GLU A 285 -2.78 -35.26 -6.34
CA GLU A 285 -4.12 -35.67 -6.78
C GLU A 285 -5.12 -35.60 -5.64
N GLY A 286 -6.31 -35.07 -5.92
CA GLY A 286 -7.40 -34.95 -4.95
C GLY A 286 -7.23 -33.84 -3.91
N ILE A 287 -6.33 -32.90 -4.14
CA ILE A 287 -6.15 -31.75 -3.23
C ILE A 287 -7.26 -30.72 -3.53
N ASP A 288 -8.06 -30.45 -2.51
CA ASP A 288 -9.12 -29.44 -2.59
C ASP A 288 -8.57 -28.02 -2.64
N VAL A 289 -9.15 -27.20 -3.49
CA VAL A 289 -8.83 -25.77 -3.60
C VAL A 289 -9.23 -25.00 -2.33
N VAL A 290 -8.55 -23.92 -2.06
CA VAL A 290 -8.91 -23.01 -0.96
C VAL A 290 -10.08 -22.13 -1.37
N ALA A 291 -11.12 -22.05 -0.54
CA ALA A 291 -12.30 -21.23 -0.80
C ALA A 291 -11.92 -19.76 -1.01
N GLY A 292 -12.42 -19.17 -2.09
CA GLY A 292 -12.09 -17.79 -2.48
C GLY A 292 -10.77 -17.63 -3.25
N SER A 293 -9.96 -18.70 -3.41
CA SER A 293 -8.67 -18.71 -4.11
C SER A 293 -8.57 -19.82 -5.13
N THR A 294 -9.64 -20.13 -5.83
CA THR A 294 -9.69 -21.29 -6.74
C THR A 294 -8.64 -21.22 -7.84
N VAL A 295 -8.44 -20.06 -8.46
CA VAL A 295 -7.47 -19.89 -9.57
C VAL A 295 -6.05 -20.04 -9.05
N SER A 296 -5.69 -19.35 -7.97
CA SER A 296 -4.36 -19.43 -7.36
C SER A 296 -4.05 -20.83 -6.81
N SER A 297 -5.05 -21.52 -6.23
CA SER A 297 -4.92 -22.91 -5.79
C SER A 297 -4.63 -23.84 -6.96
N ASN A 298 -5.34 -23.70 -8.07
CA ASN A 298 -5.11 -24.49 -9.28
C ASN A 298 -3.72 -24.22 -9.88
N ALA A 299 -3.28 -22.97 -9.91
CA ALA A 299 -1.94 -22.61 -10.36
C ALA A 299 -0.84 -23.28 -9.52
N LEU A 300 -1.00 -23.30 -8.21
CA LEU A 300 -0.07 -24.02 -7.30
C LEU A 300 -0.07 -25.53 -7.54
N ILE A 301 -1.25 -26.13 -7.68
CA ILE A 301 -1.39 -27.56 -7.98
C ILE A 301 -0.72 -27.89 -9.32
N GLU A 302 -0.91 -27.05 -10.34
CA GLU A 302 -0.28 -27.21 -11.66
C GLU A 302 1.25 -27.08 -11.54
N ALA A 303 1.75 -26.05 -10.86
CA ALA A 303 3.19 -25.86 -10.64
C ALA A 303 3.83 -27.04 -9.90
N ILE A 304 3.17 -27.57 -8.87
CA ILE A 304 3.66 -28.74 -8.14
C ILE A 304 3.65 -29.99 -9.03
N LYS A 305 2.60 -30.19 -9.84
CA LYS A 305 2.54 -31.29 -10.83
C LYS A 305 3.68 -31.21 -11.83
N ASP A 306 3.93 -30.01 -12.35
CA ASP A 306 5.03 -29.78 -13.30
C ASP A 306 6.38 -30.15 -12.65
N ALA A 307 6.67 -29.65 -11.44
CA ALA A 307 7.90 -30.01 -10.73
C ALA A 307 8.04 -31.53 -10.50
N LEU A 308 6.95 -32.18 -10.05
CA LEU A 308 6.96 -33.62 -9.79
C LEU A 308 7.13 -34.46 -11.07
N SER A 309 6.66 -33.99 -12.21
CA SER A 309 6.83 -34.68 -13.50
C SER A 309 8.29 -34.74 -13.99
N GLN A 310 9.12 -33.81 -13.50
CA GLN A 310 10.54 -33.70 -13.85
C GLN A 310 11.45 -34.61 -13.02
N VAL A 311 10.91 -35.24 -11.98
CA VAL A 311 11.62 -36.22 -11.13
C VAL A 311 11.36 -37.61 -11.68
N LYS A 312 12.32 -38.17 -12.36
CA LYS A 312 12.30 -39.59 -12.76
C LYS A 312 12.93 -40.45 -11.69
#